data_e87179d08c08902226a3bbbffd687ea8
#
_entry.id   e87179d08c08902226a3bbbffd687ea8
#
_cell.length_a   1.000
_cell.length_b   1.000
_cell.length_c   1.000
_cell.angle_alpha   90.00
_cell.angle_beta   90.00
_cell.angle_gamma   90.00
#
_symmetry.space_group_name_H-M   'P 1'
#
loop_
_entity.id
_entity.type
_entity.pdbx_description
1 polymer ?
#
loop_
_entity_poly.entity_id
_entity_poly.type
_entity_poly.pdbx_seq_one_letter_code
_entity_poly.pdbx_strand_id
1 'polypeptide(L)'
;MNNVLQGKTHIRFYIGILMWLAIVINYLDRTVMSAAAPAIIQDLHIGPGEMGIIMSAFFWSYAAFQIPAGWLADRIGQRLCLAVSVLWWSLATAVTAMAKTPLGFIGARIFMGTGEAGAYPCNAGVAAKWFPDRERGRITALFDSGSKFGTAFTMPLVAWVVAVYGWQVAFLICGGLGVFWVFAWWAYYRDPEKHLSINAAELQYIRDGQAKKEGIDKVQPLKWYQLLRYRNVVAMCIGFFMLNYAIYFFITWFPTYLVQERGMTLMKMGWMAMLPPLTGILAQWAGGIFTDYMYAKTGSLNKARKINLVGGMTLATSIALAGLTQSDVVAIALLCISYGGLAFAASAIWCLPGDIAPRNMTSVLGGIQNCVSNCGGILGPIVTGFIIASSGSFIPALLVSGACCLIGAMVYLFMLKDIKPIEV
;
A
#
# COMPACT_ATOMS: atom_id res chain seq x y z
N MET A 1 -19.09 7.83 -44.21
CA MET A 1 -19.69 6.59 -43.72
C MET A 1 -18.70 5.40 -43.58
N ASN A 2 -17.37 5.60 -43.49
CA ASN A 2 -16.38 4.49 -43.52
C ASN A 2 -15.65 4.25 -42.18
N ASN A 3 -16.18 4.67 -41.02
CA ASN A 3 -15.47 4.55 -39.73
C ASN A 3 -16.04 3.48 -38.78
N VAL A 4 -16.96 2.64 -39.21
CA VAL A 4 -17.64 1.68 -38.30
C VAL A 4 -16.99 0.29 -38.29
N LEU A 5 -16.01 0.01 -39.16
CA LEU A 5 -15.35 -1.30 -39.26
C LEU A 5 -13.91 -1.37 -38.67
N GLN A 6 -13.40 -0.29 -38.13
CA GLN A 6 -12.12 -0.37 -37.42
C GLN A 6 -12.37 -0.91 -36.00
N GLY A 7 -11.74 -2.05 -35.66
CA GLY A 7 -11.72 -2.58 -34.30
C GLY A 7 -11.26 -1.51 -33.29
N LYS A 8 -11.72 -1.62 -32.03
CA LYS A 8 -11.30 -0.69 -30.96
C LYS A 8 -9.78 -0.67 -30.84
N THR A 9 -9.19 0.52 -30.71
CA THR A 9 -7.83 0.64 -30.23
C THR A 9 -7.76 0.17 -28.78
N HIS A 10 -6.56 -0.16 -28.29
CA HIS A 10 -6.36 -0.65 -26.93
C HIS A 10 -5.52 0.31 -26.07
N ILE A 11 -5.65 1.62 -26.35
CA ILE A 11 -4.83 2.68 -25.73
C ILE A 11 -5.02 2.69 -24.22
N ARG A 12 -6.24 2.45 -23.71
CA ARG A 12 -6.51 2.41 -22.27
C ARG A 12 -5.65 1.39 -21.50
N PHE A 13 -5.28 0.27 -22.13
CA PHE A 13 -4.42 -0.71 -21.46
C PHE A 13 -2.98 -0.23 -21.33
N TYR A 14 -2.46 0.51 -22.31
CA TYR A 14 -1.12 1.14 -22.19
C TYR A 14 -1.12 2.20 -21.09
N ILE A 15 -2.21 2.98 -20.96
CA ILE A 15 -2.40 3.90 -19.83
C ILE A 15 -2.43 3.10 -18.52
N GLY A 16 -3.13 1.98 -18.47
CA GLY A 16 -3.15 1.07 -17.30
C GLY A 16 -1.76 0.56 -16.91
N ILE A 17 -0.91 0.22 -17.88
CA ILE A 17 0.48 -0.18 -17.64
C ILE A 17 1.29 0.98 -17.05
N LEU A 18 1.13 2.21 -17.58
CA LEU A 18 1.80 3.39 -17.02
C LEU A 18 1.36 3.67 -15.59
N MET A 19 0.07 3.50 -15.27
CA MET A 19 -0.46 3.60 -13.90
C MET A 19 0.17 2.54 -12.99
N TRP A 20 0.27 1.31 -13.46
CA TRP A 20 0.90 0.21 -12.73
C TRP A 20 2.39 0.49 -12.46
N LEU A 21 3.14 0.92 -13.49
CA LEU A 21 4.54 1.29 -13.36
C LEU A 21 4.74 2.44 -12.36
N ALA A 22 3.84 3.45 -12.33
CA ALA A 22 3.91 4.52 -11.36
C ALA A 22 3.85 3.98 -9.91
N ILE A 23 2.98 3.00 -9.64
CA ILE A 23 2.87 2.38 -8.32
C ILE A 23 4.06 1.45 -8.03
N VAL A 24 4.59 0.73 -9.03
CA VAL A 24 5.83 -0.04 -8.87
C VAL A 24 6.98 0.86 -8.43
N ILE A 25 7.20 2.00 -9.12
CA ILE A 25 8.24 2.97 -8.79
C ILE A 25 7.97 3.61 -7.41
N ASN A 26 6.72 3.95 -7.11
CA ASN A 26 6.33 4.48 -5.80
C ASN A 26 6.77 3.55 -4.65
N TYR A 27 6.49 2.25 -4.78
CA TYR A 27 6.88 1.28 -3.75
C TYR A 27 8.37 0.92 -3.80
N LEU A 28 9.03 1.02 -4.96
CA LEU A 28 10.47 0.90 -5.07
C LEU A 28 11.16 2.01 -4.28
N ASP A 29 10.75 3.27 -4.47
CA ASP A 29 11.29 4.43 -3.76
C ASP A 29 10.97 4.40 -2.26
N ARG A 30 9.82 3.85 -1.89
CA ARG A 30 9.43 3.67 -0.48
C ARG A 30 10.28 2.62 0.22
N THR A 31 10.55 1.49 -0.43
CA THR A 31 11.20 0.32 0.17
C THR A 31 12.73 0.34 0.07
N VAL A 32 13.33 1.19 -0.79
CA VAL A 32 14.79 1.34 -0.87
C VAL A 32 15.40 1.69 0.49
N MET A 33 14.70 2.50 1.29
CA MET A 33 15.16 2.88 2.64
C MET A 33 15.28 1.67 3.56
N SER A 34 14.27 0.78 3.59
CA SER A 34 14.32 -0.39 4.45
C SER A 34 15.34 -1.43 3.98
N ALA A 35 15.49 -1.61 2.66
CA ALA A 35 16.47 -2.52 2.10
C ALA A 35 17.93 -2.05 2.31
N ALA A 36 18.15 -0.72 2.31
CA ALA A 36 19.45 -0.12 2.56
C ALA A 36 19.73 0.13 4.06
N ALA A 37 18.71 0.07 4.92
CA ALA A 37 18.84 0.40 6.34
C ALA A 37 19.95 -0.34 7.08
N PRO A 38 20.20 -1.65 6.89
CA PRO A 38 21.32 -2.33 7.55
C PRO A 38 22.68 -1.69 7.24
N ALA A 39 22.89 -1.29 5.97
CA ALA A 39 24.14 -0.64 5.55
C ALA A 39 24.23 0.80 6.08
N ILE A 40 23.13 1.56 6.06
CA ILE A 40 23.07 2.93 6.60
C ILE A 40 23.34 2.94 8.11
N ILE A 41 22.73 2.02 8.87
CA ILE A 41 22.94 1.87 10.31
C ILE A 41 24.42 1.64 10.60
N GLN A 42 25.08 0.77 9.84
CA GLN A 42 26.50 0.43 10.02
C GLN A 42 27.41 1.59 9.61
N ASP A 43 27.14 2.24 8.48
CA ASP A 43 27.99 3.30 7.91
C ASP A 43 27.94 4.60 8.72
N LEU A 44 26.74 4.98 9.17
CA LEU A 44 26.49 6.27 9.85
C LEU A 44 26.29 6.12 11.37
N HIS A 45 26.42 4.90 11.91
CA HIS A 45 26.23 4.59 13.34
C HIS A 45 24.89 5.09 13.91
N ILE A 46 23.81 4.98 13.10
CA ILE A 46 22.46 5.41 13.50
C ILE A 46 21.87 4.37 14.45
N GLY A 47 21.36 4.80 15.60
CA GLY A 47 20.69 3.92 16.55
C GLY A 47 19.35 3.37 16.06
N PRO A 48 18.89 2.19 16.57
CA PRO A 48 17.61 1.61 16.15
C PRO A 48 16.41 2.52 16.42
N GLY A 49 16.40 3.26 17.52
CA GLY A 49 15.34 4.23 17.83
C GLY A 49 15.27 5.36 16.81
N GLU A 50 16.42 5.93 16.43
CA GLU A 50 16.51 6.96 15.41
C GLU A 50 16.07 6.43 14.03
N MET A 51 16.52 5.22 13.67
CA MET A 51 16.10 4.58 12.41
C MET A 51 14.59 4.34 12.39
N GLY A 52 13.97 3.98 13.50
CA GLY A 52 12.52 3.85 13.62
C GLY A 52 11.78 5.18 13.34
N ILE A 53 12.31 6.29 13.86
CA ILE A 53 11.79 7.64 13.59
C ILE A 53 11.96 8.00 12.11
N ILE A 54 13.13 7.76 11.53
CA ILE A 54 13.41 7.99 10.10
C ILE A 54 12.42 7.23 9.22
N MET A 55 12.19 5.93 9.49
CA MET A 55 11.25 5.12 8.73
C MET A 55 9.81 5.59 8.89
N SER A 56 9.43 6.07 10.07
CA SER A 56 8.10 6.61 10.37
C SER A 56 7.84 7.96 9.73
N ALA A 57 8.86 8.81 9.59
CA ALA A 57 8.73 10.20 9.16
C ALA A 57 8.05 10.37 7.78
N PHE A 58 8.21 9.38 6.91
CA PHE A 58 7.49 9.30 5.64
C PHE A 58 5.96 9.35 5.84
N PHE A 59 5.43 8.58 6.78
CA PHE A 59 3.99 8.44 6.98
C PHE A 59 3.34 9.70 7.57
N TRP A 60 4.09 10.56 8.26
CA TRP A 60 3.59 11.80 8.81
C TRP A 60 3.08 12.74 7.71
N SER A 61 3.91 12.98 6.72
CA SER A 61 3.56 13.85 5.59
C SER A 61 2.62 13.14 4.60
N TYR A 62 2.87 11.85 4.32
CA TYR A 62 2.02 11.07 3.43
C TYR A 62 0.54 11.09 3.86
N ALA A 63 0.25 10.83 5.15
CA ALA A 63 -1.11 10.88 5.66
C ALA A 63 -1.71 12.29 5.63
N ALA A 64 -0.93 13.31 6.01
CA ALA A 64 -1.39 14.69 6.04
C ALA A 64 -1.73 15.26 4.65
N PHE A 65 -0.95 14.87 3.63
CA PHE A 65 -1.06 15.42 2.29
C PHE A 65 -1.96 14.61 1.34
N GLN A 66 -2.50 13.45 1.72
CA GLN A 66 -3.39 12.66 0.85
C GLN A 66 -4.64 13.44 0.40
N ILE A 67 -5.29 14.15 1.32
CA ILE A 67 -6.50 14.94 1.01
C ILE A 67 -6.13 16.16 0.16
N PRO A 68 -5.14 16.99 0.51
CA PRO A 68 -4.70 18.09 -0.33
C PRO A 68 -4.28 17.67 -1.75
N ALA A 69 -3.56 16.54 -1.87
CA ALA A 69 -3.12 16.03 -3.16
C ALA A 69 -4.28 15.54 -4.03
N GLY A 70 -5.28 14.89 -3.44
CA GLY A 70 -6.50 14.52 -4.15
C GLY A 70 -7.26 15.73 -4.68
N TRP A 71 -7.44 16.76 -3.83
CA TRP A 71 -8.06 18.01 -4.26
C TRP A 71 -7.27 18.72 -5.37
N LEU A 72 -5.93 18.71 -5.27
CA LEU A 72 -5.08 19.28 -6.30
C LEU A 72 -5.22 18.52 -7.63
N ALA A 73 -5.26 17.18 -7.59
CA ALA A 73 -5.45 16.34 -8.77
C ALA A 73 -6.75 16.64 -9.52
N ASP A 74 -7.83 16.91 -8.77
CA ASP A 74 -9.11 17.28 -9.37
C ASP A 74 -9.07 18.68 -10.00
N ARG A 75 -8.27 19.60 -9.44
CA ARG A 75 -8.22 21.00 -9.89
C ARG A 75 -7.28 21.24 -11.07
N ILE A 76 -6.06 20.68 -11.03
CA ILE A 76 -5.04 20.90 -12.09
C ILE A 76 -4.99 19.77 -13.11
N GLY A 77 -5.76 18.70 -12.89
CA GLY A 77 -5.82 17.51 -13.73
C GLY A 77 -4.76 16.46 -13.41
N GLN A 78 -5.14 15.19 -13.62
CA GLN A 78 -4.34 14.03 -13.24
C GLN A 78 -2.99 13.96 -13.98
N ARG A 79 -2.93 14.47 -15.24
CA ARG A 79 -1.71 14.45 -16.03
C ARG A 79 -0.57 15.21 -15.36
N LEU A 80 -0.84 16.46 -15.01
CA LEU A 80 0.16 17.33 -14.37
C LEU A 80 0.41 16.91 -12.93
N CYS A 81 -0.66 16.63 -12.17
CA CYS A 81 -0.55 16.28 -10.77
C CYS A 81 0.30 15.01 -10.58
N LEU A 82 0.05 13.94 -11.35
CA LEU A 82 0.82 12.70 -11.24
C LEU A 82 2.27 12.88 -11.69
N ALA A 83 2.52 13.61 -12.77
CA ALA A 83 3.87 13.91 -13.24
C ALA A 83 4.69 14.68 -12.19
N VAL A 84 4.10 15.72 -11.60
CA VAL A 84 4.75 16.50 -10.53
C VAL A 84 4.97 15.65 -9.29
N SER A 85 3.99 14.84 -8.88
CA SER A 85 4.10 13.93 -7.74
C SER A 85 5.27 12.95 -7.93
N VAL A 86 5.34 12.25 -9.08
CA VAL A 86 6.42 11.29 -9.37
C VAL A 86 7.78 12.00 -9.39
N LEU A 87 7.89 13.13 -10.08
CA LEU A 87 9.15 13.89 -10.12
C LEU A 87 9.58 14.31 -8.71
N TRP A 88 8.64 14.80 -7.91
CA TRP A 88 8.89 15.26 -6.55
C TRP A 88 9.43 14.13 -5.65
N TRP A 89 8.73 13.00 -5.56
CA TRP A 89 9.19 11.92 -4.69
C TRP A 89 10.48 11.26 -5.20
N SER A 90 10.67 11.17 -6.52
CA SER A 90 11.89 10.61 -7.11
C SER A 90 13.10 11.50 -6.86
N LEU A 91 12.94 12.82 -6.92
CA LEU A 91 13.99 13.77 -6.51
C LEU A 91 14.27 13.66 -5.01
N ALA A 92 13.23 13.52 -4.17
CA ALA A 92 13.40 13.32 -2.73
C ALA A 92 14.16 12.02 -2.43
N THR A 93 13.86 10.95 -3.15
CA THR A 93 14.61 9.68 -3.08
C THR A 93 16.08 9.89 -3.46
N ALA A 94 16.36 10.54 -4.58
CA ALA A 94 17.73 10.81 -5.01
C ALA A 94 18.50 11.69 -4.00
N VAL A 95 17.85 12.74 -3.46
CA VAL A 95 18.45 13.63 -2.44
C VAL A 95 18.77 12.89 -1.15
N THR A 96 18.03 11.82 -0.82
CA THR A 96 18.33 10.97 0.34
C THR A 96 19.76 10.39 0.30
N ALA A 97 20.33 10.18 -0.90
CA ALA A 97 21.73 9.75 -1.07
C ALA A 97 22.76 10.72 -0.46
N MET A 98 22.38 11.99 -0.27
CA MET A 98 23.26 13.01 0.30
C MET A 98 23.12 13.16 1.82
N ALA A 99 22.14 12.47 2.43
CA ALA A 99 21.90 12.56 3.86
C ALA A 99 23.03 11.89 4.66
N LYS A 100 23.55 12.59 5.66
CA LYS A 100 24.63 12.10 6.54
C LYS A 100 24.23 12.12 8.03
N THR A 101 23.05 12.62 8.33
CA THR A 101 22.55 12.74 9.71
C THR A 101 21.11 12.22 9.80
N PRO A 102 20.66 11.76 10.97
CA PRO A 102 19.26 11.33 11.17
C PRO A 102 18.25 12.42 10.75
N LEU A 103 18.54 13.68 11.06
CA LEU A 103 17.66 14.80 10.69
C LEU A 103 17.57 14.99 9.17
N GLY A 104 18.68 14.78 8.43
CA GLY A 104 18.69 14.83 6.98
C GLY A 104 17.81 13.74 6.36
N PHE A 105 17.88 12.50 6.90
CA PHE A 105 16.99 11.42 6.48
C PHE A 105 15.53 11.71 6.81
N ILE A 106 15.22 12.21 8.02
CA ILE A 106 13.87 12.61 8.42
C ILE A 106 13.30 13.64 7.44
N GLY A 107 14.08 14.70 7.13
CA GLY A 107 13.69 15.73 6.19
C GLY A 107 13.40 15.18 4.78
N ALA A 108 14.30 14.33 4.26
CA ALA A 108 14.13 13.67 2.96
C ALA A 108 12.88 12.76 2.95
N ARG A 109 12.60 12.02 4.02
CA ARG A 109 11.42 11.15 4.16
C ARG A 109 10.12 11.95 4.22
N ILE A 110 10.08 13.06 4.95
CA ILE A 110 8.93 13.98 4.99
C ILE A 110 8.70 14.56 3.58
N PHE A 111 9.76 15.03 2.93
CA PHE A 111 9.68 15.59 1.59
C PHE A 111 9.17 14.55 0.57
N MET A 112 9.64 13.32 0.66
CA MET A 112 9.20 12.19 -0.16
C MET A 112 7.71 11.86 0.06
N GLY A 113 7.27 11.74 1.33
CA GLY A 113 5.88 11.40 1.67
C GLY A 113 4.87 12.44 1.17
N THR A 114 5.25 13.73 1.18
CA THR A 114 4.44 14.81 0.59
C THR A 114 4.21 14.59 -0.91
N GLY A 115 5.25 14.21 -1.66
CA GLY A 115 5.16 13.95 -3.10
C GLY A 115 4.33 12.69 -3.42
N GLU A 116 4.53 11.61 -2.66
CA GLU A 116 3.84 10.34 -2.89
C GLU A 116 2.34 10.37 -2.61
N ALA A 117 1.88 11.30 -1.78
CA ALA A 117 0.48 11.40 -1.36
C ALA A 117 -0.50 11.53 -2.55
N GLY A 118 -0.03 12.07 -3.69
CA GLY A 118 -0.82 12.23 -4.91
C GLY A 118 -0.96 10.96 -5.78
N ALA A 119 -0.16 9.92 -5.56
CA ALA A 119 -0.09 8.77 -6.46
C ALA A 119 -1.42 8.03 -6.61
N TYR A 120 -2.03 7.60 -5.51
CA TYR A 120 -3.28 6.86 -5.52
C TYR A 120 -4.48 7.71 -5.96
N PRO A 121 -4.69 8.94 -5.45
CA PRO A 121 -5.76 9.81 -5.92
C PRO A 121 -5.69 10.09 -7.43
N CYS A 122 -4.49 10.38 -7.96
CA CYS A 122 -4.31 10.60 -9.39
C CYS A 122 -4.63 9.36 -10.21
N ASN A 123 -4.14 8.18 -9.82
CA ASN A 123 -4.45 6.93 -10.51
C ASN A 123 -5.95 6.60 -10.48
N ALA A 124 -6.63 6.83 -9.37
CA ALA A 124 -8.09 6.68 -9.30
C ALA A 124 -8.81 7.62 -10.28
N GLY A 125 -8.36 8.88 -10.37
CA GLY A 125 -8.87 9.86 -11.33
C GLY A 125 -8.63 9.46 -12.79
N VAL A 126 -7.45 8.92 -13.11
CA VAL A 126 -7.12 8.39 -14.44
C VAL A 126 -8.00 7.18 -14.76
N ALA A 127 -8.17 6.25 -13.83
CA ALA A 127 -9.04 5.09 -13.99
C ALA A 127 -10.50 5.51 -14.27
N ALA A 128 -10.99 6.54 -13.58
CA ALA A 128 -12.33 7.07 -13.78
C ALA A 128 -12.53 7.69 -15.16
N LYS A 129 -11.49 8.28 -15.77
CA LYS A 129 -11.55 8.91 -17.10
C LYS A 129 -11.37 7.91 -18.24
N TRP A 130 -10.46 6.95 -18.09
CA TRP A 130 -10.03 6.06 -19.17
C TRP A 130 -10.77 4.73 -19.24
N PHE A 131 -11.47 4.34 -18.15
CA PHE A 131 -12.10 3.04 -18.09
C PHE A 131 -13.61 3.13 -17.82
N PRO A 132 -14.41 2.29 -18.51
CA PRO A 132 -15.81 2.09 -18.17
C PRO A 132 -15.97 1.60 -16.72
N ASP A 133 -17.12 1.90 -16.08
CA ASP A 133 -17.38 1.54 -14.68
C ASP A 133 -17.18 0.04 -14.39
N ARG A 134 -17.57 -0.81 -15.34
CA ARG A 134 -17.39 -2.27 -15.25
C ARG A 134 -15.93 -2.75 -15.26
N GLU A 135 -15.00 -1.94 -15.80
CA GLU A 135 -13.56 -2.26 -15.87
C GLU A 135 -12.77 -1.61 -14.74
N ARG A 136 -13.33 -0.62 -14.02
CA ARG A 136 -12.62 0.13 -12.96
C ARG A 136 -12.08 -0.76 -11.84
N GLY A 137 -12.84 -1.77 -11.41
CA GLY A 137 -12.37 -2.69 -10.39
C GLY A 137 -11.12 -3.47 -10.83
N ARG A 138 -11.09 -3.93 -12.07
CA ARG A 138 -9.95 -4.66 -12.63
C ARG A 138 -8.71 -3.79 -12.77
N ILE A 139 -8.87 -2.55 -13.27
CA ILE A 139 -7.73 -1.65 -13.42
C ILE A 139 -7.19 -1.16 -12.07
N THR A 140 -8.06 -0.96 -11.10
CA THR A 140 -7.65 -0.64 -9.71
C THR A 140 -6.84 -1.79 -9.11
N ALA A 141 -7.30 -3.02 -9.26
CA ALA A 141 -6.54 -4.20 -8.83
C ALA A 141 -5.20 -4.34 -9.57
N LEU A 142 -5.17 -4.01 -10.87
CA LEU A 142 -3.94 -4.02 -11.66
C LEU A 142 -2.93 -3.02 -11.10
N PHE A 143 -3.26 -1.74 -11.01
CA PHE A 143 -2.27 -0.76 -10.54
C PHE A 143 -1.91 -0.96 -9.06
N ASP A 144 -2.84 -1.40 -8.20
CA ASP A 144 -2.54 -1.73 -6.80
C ASP A 144 -1.57 -2.91 -6.67
N SER A 145 -1.63 -3.90 -7.57
CA SER A 145 -0.66 -5.00 -7.60
C SER A 145 0.78 -4.52 -7.77
N GLY A 146 0.98 -3.35 -8.38
CA GLY A 146 2.27 -2.69 -8.50
C GLY A 146 2.95 -2.45 -7.15
N SER A 147 2.19 -2.26 -6.08
CA SER A 147 2.71 -2.09 -4.72
C SER A 147 3.49 -3.31 -4.23
N LYS A 148 2.94 -4.49 -4.45
CA LYS A 148 3.55 -5.75 -4.03
C LYS A 148 4.72 -6.14 -4.94
N PHE A 149 4.53 -5.91 -6.26
CA PHE A 149 5.60 -6.07 -7.23
C PHE A 149 6.80 -5.16 -6.91
N GLY A 150 6.55 -3.86 -6.72
CA GLY A 150 7.57 -2.90 -6.33
C GLY A 150 8.31 -3.35 -5.08
N THR A 151 7.59 -3.67 -3.99
CA THR A 151 8.20 -4.14 -2.75
C THR A 151 9.03 -5.41 -2.94
N ALA A 152 8.51 -6.42 -3.65
CA ALA A 152 9.19 -7.70 -3.83
C ALA A 152 10.49 -7.56 -4.62
N PHE A 153 10.44 -6.90 -5.77
CA PHE A 153 11.58 -6.80 -6.67
C PHE A 153 12.63 -5.76 -6.23
N THR A 154 12.24 -4.77 -5.44
CA THR A 154 13.19 -3.82 -4.85
C THR A 154 14.20 -4.50 -3.95
N MET A 155 13.79 -5.50 -3.18
CA MET A 155 14.65 -6.13 -2.18
C MET A 155 15.94 -6.73 -2.77
N PRO A 156 15.91 -7.65 -3.76
CA PRO A 156 17.13 -8.20 -4.35
C PRO A 156 17.90 -7.15 -5.18
N LEU A 157 17.19 -6.25 -5.88
CA LEU A 157 17.82 -5.19 -6.66
C LEU A 157 18.65 -4.27 -5.78
N VAL A 158 18.05 -3.73 -4.73
CA VAL A 158 18.72 -2.80 -3.81
C VAL A 158 19.82 -3.52 -3.02
N ALA A 159 19.58 -4.75 -2.56
CA ALA A 159 20.60 -5.54 -1.87
C ALA A 159 21.86 -5.72 -2.74
N TRP A 160 21.67 -6.01 -4.03
CA TRP A 160 22.79 -6.14 -4.98
C TRP A 160 23.51 -4.79 -5.19
N VAL A 161 22.77 -3.71 -5.45
CA VAL A 161 23.35 -2.37 -5.65
C VAL A 161 24.12 -1.93 -4.40
N VAL A 162 23.53 -2.10 -3.21
CA VAL A 162 24.15 -1.73 -1.93
C VAL A 162 25.45 -2.53 -1.68
N ALA A 163 25.43 -3.83 -1.98
CA ALA A 163 26.59 -4.69 -1.80
C ALA A 163 27.78 -4.34 -2.72
N VAL A 164 27.52 -3.83 -3.94
CA VAL A 164 28.55 -3.55 -4.95
C VAL A 164 28.93 -2.07 -4.99
N TYR A 165 27.97 -1.17 -4.88
CA TYR A 165 28.18 0.27 -5.14
C TYR A 165 27.88 1.15 -3.92
N GLY A 166 27.36 0.58 -2.83
CA GLY A 166 26.94 1.33 -1.63
C GLY A 166 25.50 1.80 -1.68
N TRP A 167 24.98 2.17 -0.50
CA TRP A 167 23.57 2.54 -0.34
C TRP A 167 23.19 3.85 -1.06
N GLN A 168 24.12 4.79 -1.20
CA GLN A 168 23.89 6.07 -1.90
C GLN A 168 23.48 5.85 -3.35
N VAL A 169 24.17 4.93 -4.04
CA VAL A 169 23.91 4.63 -5.45
C VAL A 169 22.53 3.98 -5.63
N ALA A 170 22.08 3.20 -4.66
CA ALA A 170 20.74 2.61 -4.69
C ALA A 170 19.65 3.69 -4.71
N PHE A 171 19.76 4.73 -3.89
CA PHE A 171 18.83 5.86 -3.90
C PHE A 171 18.86 6.66 -5.20
N LEU A 172 20.04 6.86 -5.78
CA LEU A 172 20.18 7.56 -7.06
C LEU A 172 19.55 6.78 -8.22
N ILE A 173 19.75 5.46 -8.26
CA ILE A 173 19.13 4.59 -9.29
C ILE A 173 17.63 4.61 -9.15
N CYS A 174 17.09 4.39 -7.93
CA CYS A 174 15.66 4.38 -7.69
C CYS A 174 15.01 5.71 -8.08
N GLY A 175 15.53 6.84 -7.58
CA GLY A 175 15.02 8.15 -7.96
C GLY A 175 15.16 8.45 -9.47
N GLY A 176 16.23 7.98 -10.10
CA GLY A 176 16.42 8.11 -11.55
C GLY A 176 15.34 7.42 -12.37
N LEU A 177 14.90 6.22 -11.96
CA LEU A 177 13.83 5.47 -12.64
C LEU A 177 12.51 6.25 -12.71
N GLY A 178 12.15 6.96 -11.63
CA GLY A 178 10.95 7.80 -11.63
C GLY A 178 11.05 8.98 -12.58
N VAL A 179 12.22 9.60 -12.72
CA VAL A 179 12.42 10.67 -13.70
C VAL A 179 12.20 10.17 -15.13
N PHE A 180 12.72 8.98 -15.49
CA PHE A 180 12.44 8.36 -16.80
C PHE A 180 10.96 8.10 -17.02
N TRP A 181 10.26 7.63 -15.97
CA TRP A 181 8.83 7.40 -16.07
C TRP A 181 8.06 8.71 -16.32
N VAL A 182 8.46 9.83 -15.71
CA VAL A 182 7.82 11.14 -15.94
C VAL A 182 7.90 11.53 -17.42
N PHE A 183 9.04 11.33 -18.08
CA PHE A 183 9.17 11.59 -19.52
C PHE A 183 8.20 10.71 -20.33
N ALA A 184 8.13 9.40 -20.04
CA ALA A 184 7.21 8.49 -20.72
C ALA A 184 5.74 8.90 -20.49
N TRP A 185 5.39 9.23 -19.26
CA TRP A 185 4.05 9.71 -18.91
C TRP A 185 3.70 11.00 -19.63
N TRP A 186 4.57 11.98 -19.61
CA TRP A 186 4.34 13.29 -20.23
C TRP A 186 4.23 13.19 -21.74
N ALA A 187 5.00 12.34 -22.37
CA ALA A 187 4.96 12.09 -23.79
C ALA A 187 3.67 11.38 -24.23
N TYR A 188 3.25 10.37 -23.48
CA TYR A 188 2.19 9.47 -23.91
C TYR A 188 0.80 9.83 -23.34
N TYR A 189 0.68 10.14 -22.05
CA TYR A 189 -0.61 10.38 -21.42
C TYR A 189 -1.27 11.67 -21.92
N ARG A 190 -2.54 11.55 -22.31
CA ARG A 190 -3.49 12.64 -22.56
C ARG A 190 -4.85 12.20 -22.00
N ASP A 191 -5.76 13.12 -21.77
CA ASP A 191 -7.16 12.76 -21.51
C ASP A 191 -7.76 12.08 -22.76
N PRO A 192 -8.74 11.17 -22.63
CA PRO A 192 -9.26 10.37 -23.75
C PRO A 192 -9.65 11.19 -24.97
N GLU A 193 -10.29 12.35 -24.76
CA GLU A 193 -10.75 13.24 -25.81
C GLU A 193 -9.62 13.94 -26.60
N LYS A 194 -8.42 14.01 -25.98
CA LYS A 194 -7.24 14.71 -26.54
C LYS A 194 -6.14 13.76 -26.96
N HIS A 195 -6.37 12.45 -26.85
CA HIS A 195 -5.34 11.46 -27.16
C HIS A 195 -5.29 11.19 -28.67
N LEU A 196 -4.10 11.37 -29.27
CA LEU A 196 -3.93 11.34 -30.73
C LEU A 196 -4.16 9.95 -31.36
N SER A 197 -3.95 8.88 -30.61
CA SER A 197 -3.98 7.50 -31.13
C SER A 197 -5.27 6.75 -30.79
N ILE A 198 -6.20 7.35 -30.04
CA ILE A 198 -7.47 6.71 -29.71
C ILE A 198 -8.43 6.84 -30.92
N ASN A 199 -9.10 5.75 -31.27
CA ASN A 199 -10.13 5.81 -32.30
C ASN A 199 -11.52 6.10 -31.71
N ALA A 200 -12.44 6.53 -32.59
CA ALA A 200 -13.81 6.87 -32.20
C ALA A 200 -14.53 5.70 -31.51
N ALA A 201 -14.25 4.46 -31.91
CA ALA A 201 -14.88 3.27 -31.35
C ALA A 201 -14.45 3.01 -29.90
N GLU A 202 -13.17 3.21 -29.56
CA GLU A 202 -12.70 3.07 -28.16
C GLU A 202 -13.19 4.25 -27.32
N LEU A 203 -13.15 5.48 -27.84
CA LEU A 203 -13.65 6.66 -27.12
C LEU A 203 -15.15 6.55 -26.80
N GLN A 204 -15.94 6.09 -27.76
CA GLN A 204 -17.37 5.85 -27.54
C GLN A 204 -17.60 4.74 -26.50
N TYR A 205 -16.85 3.63 -26.59
CA TYR A 205 -16.92 2.55 -25.60
C TYR A 205 -16.65 3.03 -24.17
N ILE A 206 -15.67 3.92 -23.99
CA ILE A 206 -15.35 4.50 -22.67
C ILE A 206 -16.55 5.34 -22.20
N ARG A 207 -17.08 6.23 -23.07
CA ARG A 207 -18.19 7.14 -22.73
C ARG A 207 -19.49 6.39 -22.41
N ASP A 208 -19.84 5.41 -23.23
CA ASP A 208 -21.07 4.60 -23.04
C ASP A 208 -21.02 3.75 -21.76
N GLY A 209 -19.81 3.38 -21.32
CA GLY A 209 -19.62 2.61 -20.11
C GLY A 209 -19.43 3.43 -18.82
N GLN A 210 -19.51 4.75 -18.92
CA GLN A 210 -19.47 5.65 -17.76
C GLN A 210 -20.89 6.01 -17.34
N ALA A 211 -21.26 5.75 -16.07
CA ALA A 211 -22.57 6.10 -15.55
C ALA A 211 -22.81 7.60 -15.72
N LYS A 212 -23.93 7.96 -16.34
CA LYS A 212 -24.42 9.32 -16.26
C LYS A 212 -24.64 9.63 -14.79
N LYS A 213 -24.08 10.74 -14.32
CA LYS A 213 -24.37 11.26 -12.98
C LYS A 213 -25.82 11.78 -12.97
N GLU A 214 -26.79 10.87 -12.98
CA GLU A 214 -28.19 11.23 -12.73
C GLU A 214 -28.35 11.47 -11.22
N GLY A 215 -29.03 12.58 -10.93
CA GLY A 215 -29.40 13.16 -9.66
C GLY A 215 -29.13 12.32 -8.41
N ILE A 216 -28.11 12.70 -7.65
CA ILE A 216 -27.91 12.20 -6.30
C ILE A 216 -29.08 12.75 -5.48
N ASP A 217 -30.01 11.87 -5.09
CA ASP A 217 -31.02 12.22 -4.10
C ASP A 217 -30.36 12.91 -2.92
N LYS A 218 -30.88 14.08 -2.55
CA LYS A 218 -30.40 14.90 -1.43
C LYS A 218 -30.75 14.25 -0.09
N VAL A 219 -30.18 13.08 0.20
CA VAL A 219 -30.12 12.58 1.56
C VAL A 219 -29.09 13.44 2.29
N GLN A 220 -29.48 14.13 3.35
CA GLN A 220 -28.54 14.93 4.13
C GLN A 220 -27.46 13.98 4.68
N PRO A 221 -26.19 14.12 4.26
CA PRO A 221 -25.13 13.21 4.72
C PRO A 221 -24.91 13.42 6.22
N LEU A 222 -24.76 12.33 6.97
CA LEU A 222 -24.22 12.40 8.32
C LEU A 222 -22.88 13.14 8.31
N LYS A 223 -22.59 13.88 9.37
CA LYS A 223 -21.24 14.45 9.53
C LYS A 223 -20.25 13.30 9.75
N TRP A 224 -19.09 13.37 9.11
CA TRP A 224 -18.11 12.27 9.09
C TRP A 224 -17.75 11.73 10.49
N TYR A 225 -17.69 12.60 11.51
CA TYR A 225 -17.36 12.19 12.89
C TYR A 225 -18.50 11.41 13.58
N GLN A 226 -19.73 11.50 13.08
CA GLN A 226 -20.86 10.73 13.61
C GLN A 226 -20.75 9.25 13.28
N LEU A 227 -20.03 8.91 12.18
CA LEU A 227 -19.74 7.54 11.81
C LEU A 227 -18.92 6.81 12.89
N LEU A 228 -18.05 7.52 13.61
CA LEU A 228 -17.24 6.95 14.69
C LEU A 228 -18.05 6.51 15.93
N ARG A 229 -19.34 6.82 15.99
CA ARG A 229 -20.23 6.33 17.05
C ARG A 229 -20.69 4.88 16.82
N TYR A 230 -20.58 4.40 15.59
CA TYR A 230 -21.00 3.06 15.23
C TYR A 230 -19.94 2.02 15.55
N ARG A 231 -20.32 1.00 16.32
CA ARG A 231 -19.42 -0.06 16.79
C ARG A 231 -18.68 -0.76 15.62
N ASN A 232 -19.37 -1.03 14.51
CA ASN A 232 -18.77 -1.66 13.33
C ASN A 232 -17.69 -0.79 12.68
N VAL A 233 -17.88 0.54 12.68
CA VAL A 233 -16.90 1.49 12.17
C VAL A 233 -15.64 1.49 13.03
N VAL A 234 -15.81 1.54 14.36
CA VAL A 234 -14.69 1.50 15.29
C VAL A 234 -13.93 0.15 15.18
N ALA A 235 -14.67 -0.97 15.11
CA ALA A 235 -14.07 -2.29 14.93
C ALA A 235 -13.28 -2.41 13.63
N MET A 236 -13.81 -1.89 12.54
CA MET A 236 -13.15 -1.84 11.24
C MET A 236 -11.85 -1.01 11.30
N CYS A 237 -11.88 0.16 11.94
CA CYS A 237 -10.71 1.03 12.08
C CYS A 237 -9.61 0.38 12.94
N ILE A 238 -9.98 -0.15 14.11
CA ILE A 238 -9.02 -0.80 15.02
C ILE A 238 -8.41 -2.05 14.35
N GLY A 239 -9.25 -2.90 13.75
CA GLY A 239 -8.75 -4.11 13.10
C GLY A 239 -7.79 -3.81 11.94
N PHE A 240 -8.06 -2.77 11.15
CA PHE A 240 -7.15 -2.38 10.06
C PHE A 240 -5.87 -1.70 10.59
N PHE A 241 -5.96 -0.93 11.67
CA PHE A 241 -4.77 -0.42 12.36
C PHE A 241 -3.85 -1.57 12.82
N MET A 242 -4.42 -2.60 13.47
CA MET A 242 -3.66 -3.76 13.95
C MET A 242 -3.01 -4.54 12.80
N LEU A 243 -3.72 -4.71 11.68
CA LEU A 243 -3.18 -5.31 10.47
C LEU A 243 -2.01 -4.49 9.91
N ASN A 244 -2.20 -3.18 9.78
CA ASN A 244 -1.17 -2.31 9.22
C ASN A 244 0.04 -2.19 10.14
N TYR A 245 -0.13 -2.20 11.46
CA TYR A 245 1.00 -2.25 12.38
C TYR A 245 1.94 -3.43 12.06
N ALA A 246 1.38 -4.62 11.84
CA ALA A 246 2.16 -5.81 11.49
C ALA A 246 2.72 -5.74 10.05
N ILE A 247 1.95 -5.26 9.07
CA ILE A 247 2.45 -5.08 7.68
C ILE A 247 3.65 -4.14 7.65
N TYR A 248 3.62 -3.05 8.42
CA TYR A 248 4.70 -2.07 8.40
C TYR A 248 5.99 -2.58 9.01
N PHE A 249 5.96 -3.61 9.86
CA PHE A 249 7.18 -4.33 10.22
C PHE A 249 7.87 -4.92 8.99
N PHE A 250 7.13 -5.58 8.11
CA PHE A 250 7.68 -6.15 6.87
C PHE A 250 8.20 -5.08 5.89
N ILE A 251 7.54 -3.95 5.83
CA ILE A 251 7.91 -2.86 4.91
C ILE A 251 9.14 -2.09 5.43
N THR A 252 9.36 -2.02 6.74
CA THR A 252 10.38 -1.17 7.33
C THR A 252 11.54 -1.94 7.95
N TRP A 253 11.28 -2.87 8.86
CA TRP A 253 12.29 -3.51 9.69
C TRP A 253 12.71 -4.91 9.25
N PHE A 254 11.93 -5.55 8.39
CA PHE A 254 12.19 -6.95 8.01
C PHE A 254 13.58 -7.18 7.38
N PRO A 255 14.07 -6.33 6.45
CA PRO A 255 15.44 -6.48 5.94
C PRO A 255 16.49 -6.37 7.04
N THR A 256 16.35 -5.40 7.96
CA THR A 256 17.26 -5.21 9.08
C THR A 256 17.24 -6.41 10.03
N TYR A 257 16.06 -6.98 10.32
CA TYR A 257 15.90 -8.21 11.09
C TYR A 257 16.69 -9.38 10.48
N LEU A 258 16.60 -9.58 9.16
CA LEU A 258 17.31 -10.66 8.47
C LEU A 258 18.83 -10.49 8.55
N VAL A 259 19.34 -9.27 8.50
CA VAL A 259 20.78 -9.01 8.60
C VAL A 259 21.27 -9.03 10.04
N GLN A 260 20.63 -8.30 10.95
CA GLN A 260 21.14 -8.10 12.32
C GLN A 260 20.80 -9.25 13.27
N GLU A 261 19.55 -9.76 13.23
CA GLU A 261 19.13 -10.84 14.13
C GLU A 261 19.46 -12.22 13.56
N ARG A 262 19.37 -12.39 12.23
CA ARG A 262 19.59 -13.69 11.55
C ARG A 262 20.97 -13.82 10.92
N GLY A 263 21.81 -12.78 10.97
CA GLY A 263 23.17 -12.81 10.46
C GLY A 263 23.28 -13.04 8.95
N MET A 264 22.23 -12.73 8.17
CA MET A 264 22.23 -12.93 6.73
C MET A 264 23.10 -11.89 6.02
N THR A 265 23.82 -12.30 4.98
CA THR A 265 24.45 -11.35 4.06
C THR A 265 23.41 -10.52 3.33
N LEU A 266 23.77 -9.32 2.85
CA LEU A 266 22.87 -8.44 2.10
C LEU A 266 22.22 -9.15 0.90
N MET A 267 22.98 -9.96 0.16
CA MET A 267 22.45 -10.71 -0.99
C MET A 267 21.44 -11.78 -0.55
N LYS A 268 21.72 -12.54 0.50
CA LYS A 268 20.76 -13.54 1.05
C LYS A 268 19.51 -12.84 1.58
N MET A 269 19.69 -11.73 2.29
CA MET A 269 18.57 -10.90 2.77
C MET A 269 17.68 -10.44 1.61
N GLY A 270 18.25 -9.92 0.53
CA GLY A 270 17.47 -9.44 -0.62
C GLY A 270 16.55 -10.51 -1.20
N TRP A 271 17.05 -11.72 -1.41
CA TRP A 271 16.26 -12.84 -1.92
C TRP A 271 15.20 -13.33 -0.91
N MET A 272 15.56 -13.41 0.37
CA MET A 272 14.64 -13.85 1.41
C MET A 272 13.56 -12.82 1.70
N ALA A 273 13.90 -11.53 1.66
CA ALA A 273 12.96 -10.44 1.91
C ALA A 273 11.90 -10.27 0.80
N MET A 274 12.16 -10.80 -0.39
CA MET A 274 11.20 -10.83 -1.49
C MET A 274 10.05 -11.84 -1.26
N LEU A 275 10.28 -12.90 -0.49
CA LEU A 275 9.34 -14.03 -0.37
C LEU A 275 7.99 -13.65 0.28
N PRO A 276 7.94 -12.93 1.43
CA PRO A 276 6.67 -12.57 2.04
C PRO A 276 5.76 -11.73 1.11
N PRO A 277 6.22 -10.66 0.44
CA PRO A 277 5.38 -9.93 -0.53
C PRO A 277 4.85 -10.81 -1.67
N LEU A 278 5.65 -11.75 -2.17
CA LEU A 278 5.21 -12.70 -3.21
C LEU A 278 4.10 -13.63 -2.71
N THR A 279 4.26 -14.20 -1.51
CA THR A 279 3.18 -14.98 -0.89
C THR A 279 1.93 -14.15 -0.65
N GLY A 280 2.11 -12.85 -0.33
CA GLY A 280 1.01 -11.90 -0.17
C GLY A 280 0.18 -11.71 -1.43
N ILE A 281 0.79 -11.69 -2.61
CA ILE A 281 0.05 -11.58 -3.90
C ILE A 281 -0.91 -12.78 -4.03
N LEU A 282 -0.39 -13.98 -3.85
CA LEU A 282 -1.17 -15.21 -3.96
C LEU A 282 -2.27 -15.29 -2.90
N ALA A 283 -1.93 -14.95 -1.66
CA ALA A 283 -2.85 -14.99 -0.53
C ALA A 283 -3.98 -13.97 -0.66
N GLN A 284 -3.72 -12.78 -1.20
CA GLN A 284 -4.77 -11.78 -1.43
C GLN A 284 -5.78 -12.24 -2.48
N TRP A 285 -5.33 -12.87 -3.56
CA TRP A 285 -6.24 -13.45 -4.55
C TRP A 285 -7.02 -14.62 -3.98
N ALA A 286 -6.35 -15.51 -3.24
CA ALA A 286 -7.01 -16.61 -2.55
C ALA A 286 -8.07 -16.10 -1.56
N GLY A 287 -7.81 -15.01 -0.84
CA GLY A 287 -8.75 -14.38 0.09
C GLY A 287 -10.00 -13.83 -0.61
N GLY A 288 -9.84 -13.20 -1.77
CA GLY A 288 -10.97 -12.75 -2.59
C GLY A 288 -11.84 -13.93 -3.05
N ILE A 289 -11.21 -14.92 -3.70
CA ILE A 289 -11.89 -16.14 -4.18
C ILE A 289 -12.57 -16.89 -3.03
N PHE A 290 -11.89 -17.02 -1.90
CA PHE A 290 -12.44 -17.67 -0.70
C PHE A 290 -13.69 -16.96 -0.18
N THR A 291 -13.66 -15.62 -0.14
CA THR A 291 -14.80 -14.83 0.33
C THR A 291 -16.01 -15.01 -0.59
N ASP A 292 -15.80 -14.99 -1.91
CA ASP A 292 -16.87 -15.21 -2.91
C ASP A 292 -17.43 -16.63 -2.81
N TYR A 293 -16.57 -17.64 -2.67
CA TYR A 293 -16.97 -19.02 -2.45
C TYR A 293 -17.80 -19.21 -1.18
N MET A 294 -17.34 -18.62 -0.07
CA MET A 294 -18.06 -18.70 1.21
C MET A 294 -19.41 -17.98 1.15
N TYR A 295 -19.48 -16.85 0.46
CA TYR A 295 -20.75 -16.15 0.24
C TYR A 295 -21.71 -17.00 -0.60
N ALA A 296 -21.25 -17.57 -1.71
CA ALA A 296 -22.06 -18.45 -2.55
C ALA A 296 -22.57 -19.68 -1.79
N LYS A 297 -21.73 -20.27 -0.91
CA LYS A 297 -22.08 -21.47 -0.13
C LYS A 297 -23.02 -21.20 1.04
N THR A 298 -22.87 -20.07 1.73
CA THR A 298 -23.59 -19.78 2.99
C THR A 298 -24.74 -18.79 2.84
N GLY A 299 -24.80 -18.07 1.71
CA GLY A 299 -25.75 -16.97 1.50
C GLY A 299 -25.54 -15.76 2.45
N SER A 300 -24.45 -15.79 3.26
CA SER A 300 -24.22 -14.79 4.31
C SER A 300 -22.92 -14.03 4.10
N LEU A 301 -23.04 -12.75 3.72
CA LEU A 301 -21.89 -11.84 3.59
C LEU A 301 -21.15 -11.71 4.93
N ASN A 302 -21.87 -11.65 6.02
CA ASN A 302 -21.30 -11.54 7.38
C ASN A 302 -20.36 -12.72 7.70
N LYS A 303 -20.80 -13.97 7.42
CA LYS A 303 -19.96 -15.15 7.63
C LYS A 303 -18.75 -15.15 6.71
N ALA A 304 -18.93 -14.85 5.42
CA ALA A 304 -17.85 -14.85 4.44
C ALA A 304 -16.76 -13.85 4.82
N ARG A 305 -17.13 -12.60 5.15
CA ARG A 305 -16.18 -11.55 5.57
C ARG A 305 -15.51 -11.88 6.91
N LYS A 306 -16.25 -12.28 7.93
CA LYS A 306 -15.70 -12.57 9.27
C LYS A 306 -14.71 -13.73 9.24
N ILE A 307 -15.03 -14.83 8.56
CA ILE A 307 -14.11 -15.98 8.47
C ILE A 307 -12.81 -15.57 7.79
N ASN A 308 -12.88 -14.78 6.71
CA ASN A 308 -11.71 -14.26 6.03
C ASN A 308 -10.86 -13.38 6.96
N LEU A 309 -11.48 -12.38 7.62
CA LEU A 309 -10.81 -11.44 8.51
C LEU A 309 -10.16 -12.13 9.71
N VAL A 310 -10.93 -12.95 10.43
CA VAL A 310 -10.45 -13.64 11.64
C VAL A 310 -9.41 -14.69 11.27
N GLY A 311 -9.65 -15.49 10.22
CA GLY A 311 -8.71 -16.52 9.76
C GLY A 311 -7.38 -15.94 9.31
N GLY A 312 -7.42 -14.88 8.50
CA GLY A 312 -6.21 -14.20 8.04
C GLY A 312 -5.41 -13.58 9.19
N MET A 313 -6.07 -12.86 10.10
CA MET A 313 -5.40 -12.26 11.27
C MET A 313 -4.86 -13.32 12.24
N THR A 314 -5.55 -14.46 12.39
CA THR A 314 -5.04 -15.59 13.19
C THR A 314 -3.79 -16.21 12.55
N LEU A 315 -3.79 -16.45 11.23
CA LEU A 315 -2.58 -16.91 10.54
C LEU A 315 -1.43 -15.90 10.68
N ALA A 316 -1.73 -14.62 10.68
CA ALA A 316 -0.73 -13.57 10.83
C ALA A 316 -0.02 -13.58 12.20
N THR A 317 -0.61 -14.17 13.24
CA THR A 317 0.06 -14.32 14.55
C THR A 317 1.34 -15.17 14.50
N SER A 318 1.54 -15.95 13.43
CA SER A 318 2.77 -16.73 13.20
C SER A 318 4.05 -15.88 13.19
N ILE A 319 3.94 -14.55 13.01
CA ILE A 319 5.08 -13.62 13.16
C ILE A 319 5.73 -13.73 14.55
N ALA A 320 4.94 -13.93 15.60
CA ALA A 320 5.47 -14.13 16.96
C ALA A 320 6.33 -15.40 17.07
N LEU A 321 5.91 -16.49 16.42
CA LEU A 321 6.63 -17.75 16.42
C LEU A 321 7.95 -17.68 15.63
N ALA A 322 8.00 -16.81 14.61
CA ALA A 322 9.22 -16.60 13.84
C ALA A 322 10.38 -16.04 14.69
N GLY A 323 10.08 -15.25 15.72
CA GLY A 323 11.07 -14.76 16.66
C GLY A 323 11.63 -15.84 17.60
N LEU A 324 10.88 -16.90 17.84
CA LEU A 324 11.22 -17.94 18.82
C LEU A 324 12.00 -19.12 18.22
N THR A 325 12.03 -19.27 16.89
CA THR A 325 12.74 -20.36 16.21
C THR A 325 14.17 -19.97 15.88
N GLN A 326 15.10 -20.93 16.02
CA GLN A 326 16.49 -20.76 15.62
C GLN A 326 16.74 -21.06 14.14
N SER A 327 15.84 -21.80 13.49
CA SER A 327 15.95 -22.15 12.07
C SER A 327 15.55 -20.99 11.16
N ASP A 328 16.46 -20.53 10.30
CA ASP A 328 16.18 -19.49 9.29
C ASP A 328 15.04 -19.89 8.37
N VAL A 329 15.02 -21.15 7.91
CA VAL A 329 14.01 -21.66 6.98
C VAL A 329 12.61 -21.61 7.61
N VAL A 330 12.52 -22.07 8.87
CA VAL A 330 11.25 -22.06 9.62
C VAL A 330 10.81 -20.61 9.89
N ALA A 331 11.75 -19.73 10.28
CA ALA A 331 11.44 -18.32 10.51
C ALA A 331 10.86 -17.66 9.25
N ILE A 332 11.52 -17.83 8.09
CA ILE A 332 11.06 -17.26 6.83
C ILE A 332 9.71 -17.86 6.43
N ALA A 333 9.51 -19.16 6.59
CA ALA A 333 8.22 -19.81 6.30
C ALA A 333 7.09 -19.23 7.17
N LEU A 334 7.33 -19.05 8.48
CA LEU A 334 6.36 -18.44 9.41
C LEU A 334 6.08 -16.98 9.03
N LEU A 335 7.09 -16.22 8.60
CA LEU A 335 6.93 -14.83 8.14
C LEU A 335 6.16 -14.76 6.82
N CYS A 336 6.37 -15.71 5.90
CA CYS A 336 5.56 -15.84 4.69
C CYS A 336 4.09 -16.17 4.99
N ILE A 337 3.84 -17.07 5.94
CA ILE A 337 2.49 -17.39 6.42
C ILE A 337 1.85 -16.17 7.06
N SER A 338 2.59 -15.44 7.89
CA SER A 338 2.12 -14.21 8.53
C SER A 338 1.72 -13.15 7.51
N TYR A 339 2.62 -12.80 6.59
CA TYR A 339 2.34 -11.81 5.56
C TYR A 339 1.20 -12.25 4.64
N GLY A 340 1.16 -13.54 4.29
CA GLY A 340 0.06 -14.15 3.56
C GLY A 340 -1.26 -14.01 4.30
N GLY A 341 -1.29 -14.27 5.61
CA GLY A 341 -2.48 -14.08 6.46
C GLY A 341 -2.96 -12.62 6.48
N LEU A 342 -2.04 -11.65 6.61
CA LEU A 342 -2.36 -10.21 6.53
C LEU A 342 -2.95 -9.85 5.16
N ALA A 343 -2.35 -10.34 4.07
CA ALA A 343 -2.82 -10.07 2.71
C ALA A 343 -4.18 -10.74 2.42
N PHE A 344 -4.40 -11.95 2.96
CA PHE A 344 -5.68 -12.66 2.89
C PHE A 344 -6.78 -11.85 3.58
N ALA A 345 -6.56 -11.39 4.81
CA ALA A 345 -7.50 -10.54 5.53
C ALA A 345 -7.74 -9.18 4.82
N ALA A 346 -6.70 -8.58 4.24
CA ALA A 346 -6.79 -7.31 3.54
C ALA A 346 -7.78 -7.36 2.37
N SER A 347 -7.96 -8.51 1.70
CA SER A 347 -8.95 -8.68 0.63
C SER A 347 -10.38 -8.37 1.08
N ALA A 348 -10.73 -8.71 2.32
CA ALA A 348 -12.05 -8.42 2.90
C ALA A 348 -12.11 -7.01 3.54
N ILE A 349 -11.01 -6.53 4.14
CA ILE A 349 -10.95 -5.22 4.82
C ILE A 349 -11.30 -4.08 3.87
N TRP A 350 -10.78 -4.09 2.65
CA TRP A 350 -11.07 -3.07 1.64
C TRP A 350 -12.52 -3.05 1.15
N CYS A 351 -13.26 -4.13 1.39
CA CYS A 351 -14.68 -4.20 1.06
C CYS A 351 -15.58 -3.63 2.18
N LEU A 352 -15.11 -3.66 3.45
CA LEU A 352 -15.92 -3.26 4.61
C LEU A 352 -16.55 -1.85 4.49
N PRO A 353 -15.84 -0.81 3.99
CA PRO A 353 -16.50 0.49 3.81
C PRO A 353 -17.70 0.43 2.89
N GLY A 354 -17.63 -0.36 1.80
CA GLY A 354 -18.76 -0.54 0.89
C GLY A 354 -19.91 -1.34 1.51
N ASP A 355 -19.58 -2.27 2.40
CA ASP A 355 -20.55 -3.17 3.03
C ASP A 355 -21.26 -2.52 4.25
N ILE A 356 -20.63 -1.50 4.91
CA ILE A 356 -21.08 -0.91 6.18
C ILE A 356 -21.57 0.53 6.01
N ALA A 357 -21.05 1.29 5.05
CA ALA A 357 -21.35 2.70 4.92
C ALA A 357 -22.84 2.94 4.65
N PRO A 358 -23.44 4.01 5.22
CA PRO A 358 -24.72 4.49 4.76
C PRO A 358 -24.62 4.98 3.30
N ARG A 359 -25.77 5.11 2.62
CA ARG A 359 -25.81 5.56 1.22
C ARG A 359 -25.01 6.86 1.05
N ASN A 360 -24.19 6.91 0.00
CA ASN A 360 -23.34 8.06 -0.38
C ASN A 360 -22.17 8.41 0.56
N MET A 361 -21.81 7.55 1.55
CA MET A 361 -20.70 7.81 2.46
C MET A 361 -19.58 6.76 2.41
N THR A 362 -19.58 5.86 1.45
CA THR A 362 -18.56 4.80 1.30
C THR A 362 -17.15 5.37 1.20
N SER A 363 -16.95 6.42 0.40
CA SER A 363 -15.63 7.06 0.25
C SER A 363 -15.17 7.75 1.53
N VAL A 364 -16.09 8.37 2.27
CA VAL A 364 -15.80 9.01 3.56
C VAL A 364 -15.38 7.96 4.58
N LEU A 365 -16.13 6.84 4.66
CA LEU A 365 -15.83 5.76 5.58
C LEU A 365 -14.50 5.07 5.23
N GLY A 366 -14.23 4.84 3.94
CA GLY A 366 -12.94 4.33 3.47
C GLY A 366 -11.78 5.26 3.80
N GLY A 367 -11.99 6.57 3.70
CA GLY A 367 -11.02 7.59 4.08
C GLY A 367 -10.71 7.56 5.59
N ILE A 368 -11.72 7.46 6.44
CA ILE A 368 -11.55 7.31 7.90
C ILE A 368 -10.77 6.04 8.22
N GLN A 369 -11.17 4.92 7.65
CA GLN A 369 -10.50 3.63 7.82
C GLN A 369 -9.02 3.71 7.42
N ASN A 370 -8.71 4.28 6.27
CA ASN A 370 -7.34 4.42 5.77
C ASN A 370 -6.51 5.39 6.64
N CYS A 371 -7.09 6.49 7.08
CA CYS A 371 -6.42 7.44 7.97
C CYS A 371 -5.99 6.78 9.29
N VAL A 372 -6.90 6.08 9.96
CA VAL A 372 -6.60 5.37 11.21
C VAL A 372 -5.57 4.27 10.98
N SER A 373 -5.66 3.53 9.88
CA SER A 373 -4.70 2.46 9.57
C SER A 373 -3.29 2.97 9.32
N ASN A 374 -3.14 4.16 8.71
CA ASN A 374 -1.83 4.78 8.51
C ASN A 374 -1.14 5.20 9.82
N CYS A 375 -1.89 5.38 10.92
CA CYS A 375 -1.28 5.53 12.25
C CYS A 375 -0.45 4.30 12.64
N GLY A 376 -0.78 3.10 12.14
CA GLY A 376 0.06 1.91 12.26
C GLY A 376 1.42 2.06 11.59
N GLY A 377 1.47 2.75 10.44
CA GLY A 377 2.72 3.10 9.75
C GLY A 377 3.57 4.13 10.48
N ILE A 378 2.95 4.98 11.29
CA ILE A 378 3.66 5.93 12.16
C ILE A 378 4.19 5.21 13.39
N LEU A 379 3.34 4.47 14.10
CA LEU A 379 3.69 3.87 15.39
C LEU A 379 4.54 2.61 15.24
N GLY A 380 4.27 1.76 14.23
CA GLY A 380 4.95 0.48 14.05
C GLY A 380 6.47 0.61 14.00
N PRO A 381 7.04 1.41 13.09
CA PRO A 381 8.50 1.58 13.00
C PRO A 381 9.12 2.20 14.26
N ILE A 382 8.46 3.19 14.88
CA ILE A 382 8.95 3.85 16.10
C ILE A 382 8.98 2.85 17.25
N VAL A 383 7.85 2.19 17.53
CA VAL A 383 7.76 1.23 18.65
C VAL A 383 8.76 0.09 18.47
N THR A 384 8.86 -0.46 17.26
CA THR A 384 9.84 -1.50 16.93
C THR A 384 11.27 -1.01 17.19
N GLY A 385 11.62 0.19 16.72
CA GLY A 385 12.96 0.77 16.92
C GLY A 385 13.33 0.97 18.39
N PHE A 386 12.40 1.47 19.20
CA PHE A 386 12.61 1.64 20.64
C PHE A 386 12.69 0.29 21.39
N ILE A 387 11.90 -0.70 21.00
CA ILE A 387 12.01 -2.06 21.55
C ILE A 387 13.40 -2.64 21.28
N ILE A 388 13.89 -2.53 20.05
CA ILE A 388 15.24 -3.01 19.69
C ILE A 388 16.31 -2.25 20.45
N ALA A 389 16.18 -0.92 20.55
CA ALA A 389 17.14 -0.09 21.29
C ALA A 389 17.24 -0.47 22.79
N SER A 390 16.12 -0.88 23.39
CA SER A 390 16.07 -1.22 24.81
C SER A 390 16.41 -2.69 25.11
N SER A 391 16.03 -3.62 24.20
CA SER A 391 16.20 -5.07 24.43
C SER A 391 17.41 -5.66 23.72
N GLY A 392 17.98 -4.97 22.73
CA GLY A 392 19.05 -5.50 21.87
C GLY A 392 18.60 -6.59 20.90
N SER A 393 17.29 -6.88 20.77
CA SER A 393 16.75 -7.99 19.97
C SER A 393 15.46 -7.62 19.28
N PHE A 394 15.19 -8.24 18.13
CA PHE A 394 13.92 -8.13 17.41
C PHE A 394 12.80 -9.01 17.98
N ILE A 395 13.12 -9.99 18.83
CA ILE A 395 12.14 -10.96 19.34
C ILE A 395 10.94 -10.27 20.01
N PRO A 396 11.14 -9.32 20.96
CA PRO A 396 10.00 -8.65 21.58
C PRO A 396 9.14 -7.85 20.58
N ALA A 397 9.75 -7.26 19.55
CA ALA A 397 9.02 -6.54 18.51
C ALA A 397 8.14 -7.46 17.66
N LEU A 398 8.63 -8.67 17.35
CA LEU A 398 7.84 -9.72 16.67
C LEU A 398 6.69 -10.22 17.56
N LEU A 399 6.90 -10.37 18.86
CA LEU A 399 5.85 -10.74 19.82
C LEU A 399 4.77 -9.67 19.90
N VAL A 400 5.13 -8.39 19.94
CA VAL A 400 4.18 -7.26 19.91
C VAL A 400 3.39 -7.26 18.59
N SER A 401 4.04 -7.47 17.45
CA SER A 401 3.36 -7.56 16.15
C SER A 401 2.36 -8.73 16.11
N GLY A 402 2.74 -9.89 16.66
CA GLY A 402 1.85 -11.05 16.78
C GLY A 402 0.68 -10.78 17.74
N ALA A 403 0.92 -10.09 18.86
CA ALA A 403 -0.16 -9.65 19.76
C ALA A 403 -1.12 -8.68 19.08
N CYS A 404 -0.63 -7.74 18.28
CA CYS A 404 -1.48 -6.88 17.46
C CYS A 404 -2.35 -7.69 16.48
N CYS A 405 -1.78 -8.69 15.81
CA CYS A 405 -2.55 -9.59 14.94
C CYS A 405 -3.65 -10.33 15.72
N LEU A 406 -3.35 -10.85 16.90
CA LEU A 406 -4.31 -11.53 17.75
C LEU A 406 -5.43 -10.59 18.22
N ILE A 407 -5.07 -9.38 18.67
CA ILE A 407 -6.06 -8.34 19.06
C ILE A 407 -6.95 -8.01 17.85
N GLY A 408 -6.37 -7.84 16.66
CA GLY A 408 -7.13 -7.60 15.43
C GLY A 408 -8.11 -8.74 15.12
N ALA A 409 -7.70 -10.01 15.27
CA ALA A 409 -8.57 -11.16 15.14
C ALA A 409 -9.74 -11.12 16.14
N MET A 410 -9.45 -10.83 17.41
CA MET A 410 -10.47 -10.70 18.47
C MET A 410 -11.43 -9.53 18.21
N VAL A 411 -10.93 -8.39 17.74
CA VAL A 411 -11.77 -7.24 17.37
C VAL A 411 -12.75 -7.62 16.27
N TYR A 412 -12.27 -8.30 15.22
CA TYR A 412 -13.16 -8.75 14.13
C TYR A 412 -14.13 -9.84 14.58
N LEU A 413 -13.74 -10.72 15.50
CA LEU A 413 -14.59 -11.79 16.00
C LEU A 413 -15.69 -11.26 16.91
N PHE A 414 -15.34 -10.44 17.91
CA PHE A 414 -16.24 -10.05 19.00
C PHE A 414 -16.83 -8.64 18.85
N MET A 415 -16.07 -7.69 18.29
CA MET A 415 -16.50 -6.31 18.20
C MET A 415 -17.25 -5.99 16.91
N LEU A 416 -16.80 -6.57 15.76
CA LEU A 416 -17.51 -6.43 14.50
C LEU A 416 -18.78 -7.26 14.55
N LYS A 417 -19.95 -6.59 14.57
CA LYS A 417 -21.28 -7.21 14.55
C LYS A 417 -21.68 -7.57 13.11
N ASP A 418 -22.97 -7.69 12.85
CA ASP A 418 -23.46 -7.99 11.51
C ASP A 418 -23.03 -6.90 10.51
N ILE A 419 -22.43 -7.36 9.41
CA ILE A 419 -21.95 -6.51 8.33
C ILE A 419 -23.16 -6.18 7.46
N LYS A 420 -23.73 -5.00 7.68
CA LYS A 420 -24.84 -4.45 6.91
C LYS A 420 -24.72 -2.91 6.87
N PRO A 421 -25.29 -2.27 5.84
CA PRO A 421 -25.31 -0.82 5.78
C PRO A 421 -25.93 -0.19 7.02
N ILE A 422 -25.33 0.91 7.47
CA ILE A 422 -25.86 1.71 8.57
C ILE A 422 -27.13 2.39 8.08
N GLU A 423 -28.26 2.09 8.73
CA GLU A 423 -29.54 2.75 8.53
C GLU A 423 -29.50 4.11 9.22
N VAL A 424 -29.83 5.19 8.48
CA VAL A 424 -29.82 6.58 8.95
C VAL A 424 -31.23 7.14 8.85
#